data_df6e03ddcb710d2060e0edd774114a8b
#
_entry.id   df6e03ddcb710d2060e0edd774114a8b
#
_cell.length_a   1.000
_cell.length_b   1.000
_cell.length_c   1.000
_cell.angle_alpha   90.00
_cell.angle_beta   90.00
_cell.angle_gamma   90.00
#
_symmetry.space_group_name_H-M   'P 1'
#
loop_
_entity.id
_entity.type
_entity.pdbx_description
1 polymer ?
#
loop_
_entity_poly.entity_id
_entity_poly.type
_entity_poly.pdbx_seq_one_letter_code
_entity_poly.pdbx_strand_id
1 'polypeptide(L)'
;MKKIGQSKIVNLVISLLIALLLFAYVISTKSGVANSRGADNFSTLIPEKKATLKIPLNLQFDSDRYVAIGAPTTVQVSIEGAGALISAAQSRNDIQASADLRGLAPGKHTVTIALRGVNSSLTSTVDPQKITVTIAKRTTTTLPVNVTYDKNAIAKGYTVSDTSVDP
;
A
#
# COMPACT_ATOMS: atom_id res chain seq x y z
N MET A 1 38.79 -45.50 -46.74
CA MET A 1 37.88 -44.74 -45.90
C MET A 1 37.62 -45.50 -44.60
N LYS A 2 38.23 -45.12 -43.48
CA LYS A 2 38.10 -45.83 -42.20
C LYS A 2 36.67 -45.65 -41.65
N LYS A 3 36.01 -46.79 -41.37
CA LYS A 3 34.67 -46.84 -40.72
C LYS A 3 34.73 -46.29 -39.29
N ILE A 4 34.46 -45.02 -39.11
CA ILE A 4 34.48 -44.31 -37.82
C ILE A 4 33.27 -44.70 -36.93
N GLY A 5 32.35 -45.53 -37.45
CA GLY A 5 31.07 -45.81 -36.77
C GLY A 5 31.01 -47.08 -35.91
N GLN A 6 32.11 -47.82 -35.68
CA GLN A 6 32.05 -49.13 -35.00
C GLN A 6 32.84 -49.26 -33.70
N SER A 7 33.44 -48.24 -33.19
CA SER A 7 34.04 -48.34 -31.86
C SER A 7 32.99 -47.97 -30.78
N LYS A 8 32.78 -48.87 -29.83
CA LYS A 8 31.88 -48.64 -28.66
C LYS A 8 32.19 -47.33 -27.96
N ILE A 9 33.46 -46.93 -28.01
CA ILE A 9 33.96 -45.67 -27.42
C ILE A 9 33.45 -44.45 -28.20
N VAL A 10 33.42 -44.47 -29.54
CA VAL A 10 32.93 -43.37 -30.40
C VAL A 10 31.43 -43.15 -30.17
N ASN A 11 30.66 -44.25 -30.11
CA ASN A 11 29.22 -44.14 -29.83
C ASN A 11 28.93 -43.59 -28.43
N LEU A 12 29.76 -43.98 -27.44
CA LEU A 12 29.63 -43.45 -26.06
C LEU A 12 29.94 -41.95 -26.02
N VAL A 13 31.01 -41.50 -26.69
CA VAL A 13 31.36 -40.08 -26.78
C VAL A 13 30.28 -39.26 -27.48
N ILE A 14 29.72 -39.79 -28.61
CA ILE A 14 28.64 -39.11 -29.33
C ILE A 14 27.38 -39.01 -28.47
N SER A 15 27.01 -40.07 -27.75
CA SER A 15 25.84 -40.07 -26.89
C SER A 15 26.02 -39.10 -25.71
N LEU A 16 27.21 -39.00 -25.12
CA LEU A 16 27.54 -38.05 -24.10
C LEU A 16 27.43 -36.58 -24.60
N LEU A 17 27.93 -36.35 -25.82
CA LEU A 17 27.85 -35.02 -26.45
C LEU A 17 26.42 -34.60 -26.71
N ILE A 18 25.59 -35.51 -27.20
CA ILE A 18 24.14 -35.25 -27.43
C ILE A 18 23.43 -35.00 -26.11
N ALA A 19 23.73 -35.77 -25.04
CA ALA A 19 23.15 -35.57 -23.73
C ALA A 19 23.54 -34.21 -23.16
N LEU A 20 24.81 -33.78 -23.31
CA LEU A 20 25.28 -32.46 -22.89
C LEU A 20 24.61 -31.32 -23.66
N LEU A 21 24.42 -31.49 -24.97
CA LEU A 21 23.71 -30.52 -25.82
C LEU A 21 22.23 -30.39 -25.41
N LEU A 22 21.55 -31.51 -25.17
CA LEU A 22 20.16 -31.51 -24.71
C LEU A 22 20.05 -30.92 -23.33
N PHE A 23 20.99 -31.20 -22.41
CA PHE A 23 21.03 -30.61 -21.10
C PHE A 23 21.21 -29.09 -21.15
N ALA A 24 22.17 -28.62 -21.98
CA ALA A 24 22.39 -27.19 -22.21
C ALA A 24 21.16 -26.50 -22.84
N TYR A 25 20.48 -27.19 -23.80
CA TYR A 25 19.25 -26.70 -24.41
C TYR A 25 18.11 -26.58 -23.38
N VAL A 26 17.91 -27.61 -22.55
CA VAL A 26 16.86 -27.59 -21.51
C VAL A 26 17.11 -26.50 -20.48
N ILE A 27 18.37 -26.30 -20.06
CA ILE A 27 18.73 -25.20 -19.16
C ILE A 27 18.50 -23.86 -19.85
N SER A 28 18.86 -23.72 -21.12
CA SER A 28 18.67 -22.48 -21.88
C SER A 28 17.18 -22.14 -22.11
N THR A 29 16.31 -23.13 -22.28
CA THR A 29 14.87 -22.90 -22.48
C THR A 29 14.09 -22.75 -21.17
N LYS A 30 14.54 -23.37 -20.07
CA LYS A 30 13.94 -23.21 -18.75
C LYS A 30 14.36 -21.92 -18.06
N SER A 31 15.52 -21.42 -18.40
CA SER A 31 15.99 -20.11 -17.98
C SER A 31 15.75 -19.18 -19.15
N GLY A 32 14.66 -18.44 -19.12
CA GLY A 32 14.45 -17.27 -19.99
C GLY A 32 15.49 -16.19 -19.65
N VAL A 33 16.78 -16.54 -19.78
CA VAL A 33 17.91 -15.65 -19.53
C VAL A 33 18.24 -14.97 -20.84
N ALA A 34 17.56 -13.88 -21.11
CA ALA A 34 18.18 -12.82 -21.90
C ALA A 34 19.41 -12.33 -21.15
N ASN A 35 20.57 -12.58 -21.75
CA ASN A 35 21.85 -11.92 -21.53
C ASN A 35 21.83 -10.72 -20.56
N SER A 36 22.24 -10.94 -19.32
CA SER A 36 22.80 -9.90 -18.48
C SER A 36 24.06 -10.44 -17.81
N ARG A 37 25.19 -10.01 -18.34
CA ARG A 37 26.50 -10.21 -17.72
C ARG A 37 26.55 -9.44 -16.41
N GLY A 38 26.80 -10.14 -15.32
CA GLY A 38 27.45 -9.59 -14.14
C GLY A 38 26.51 -9.05 -13.06
N ALA A 39 26.59 -9.62 -11.91
CA ALA A 39 26.24 -9.13 -10.57
C ALA A 39 24.85 -9.39 -9.96
N ASP A 40 23.84 -9.90 -10.70
CA ASP A 40 22.48 -9.95 -10.16
C ASP A 40 21.97 -11.35 -9.75
N ASN A 41 22.86 -12.35 -9.62
CA ASN A 41 22.45 -13.74 -9.34
C ASN A 41 22.00 -14.01 -7.88
N PHE A 42 22.02 -13.03 -7.02
CA PHE A 42 21.49 -13.18 -5.66
C PHE A 42 20.01 -12.75 -5.53
N SER A 43 19.48 -11.94 -6.46
CA SER A 43 18.09 -11.47 -6.42
C SER A 43 17.07 -12.59 -6.69
N THR A 44 17.46 -13.65 -7.42
CA THR A 44 16.56 -14.78 -7.75
C THR A 44 16.39 -15.80 -6.61
N LEU A 45 17.18 -15.69 -5.54
CA LEU A 45 17.08 -16.59 -4.38
C LEU A 45 16.16 -16.07 -3.28
N ILE A 46 15.76 -14.81 -3.34
CA ILE A 46 14.82 -14.24 -2.38
C ILE A 46 13.44 -14.16 -3.06
N PRO A 47 12.46 -14.96 -2.64
CA PRO A 47 11.12 -14.88 -3.22
C PRO A 47 10.54 -13.49 -2.95
N GLU A 48 10.32 -12.73 -4.00
CA GLU A 48 9.59 -11.48 -3.92
C GLU A 48 8.14 -11.77 -3.52
N LYS A 49 7.68 -11.05 -2.52
CA LYS A 49 6.31 -11.09 -2.05
C LYS A 49 5.66 -9.74 -2.29
N LYS A 50 4.35 -9.77 -2.48
CA LYS A 50 3.51 -8.59 -2.54
C LYS A 50 2.53 -8.62 -1.38
N ALA A 51 2.37 -7.49 -0.71
CA ALA A 51 1.39 -7.32 0.34
C ALA A 51 0.65 -5.99 0.17
N THR A 52 -0.63 -5.99 0.48
CA THR A 52 -1.48 -4.79 0.48
C THR A 52 -1.87 -4.47 1.92
N LEU A 53 -1.64 -3.23 2.31
CA LEU A 53 -1.91 -2.70 3.64
C LEU A 53 -2.96 -1.60 3.54
N LYS A 54 -3.91 -1.56 4.48
CA LYS A 54 -4.81 -0.42 4.67
C LYS A 54 -4.19 0.52 5.70
N ILE A 55 -3.87 1.74 5.27
CA ILE A 55 -3.19 2.72 6.09
C ILE A 55 -4.07 3.95 6.26
N PRO A 56 -4.20 4.50 7.47
CA PRO A 56 -4.92 5.75 7.69
C PRO A 56 -4.25 6.90 6.93
N LEU A 57 -5.07 7.73 6.29
CA LEU A 57 -4.59 8.92 5.58
C LEU A 57 -4.56 10.11 6.52
N ASN A 58 -3.37 10.66 6.72
CA ASN A 58 -3.17 11.86 7.51
C ASN A 58 -3.23 13.10 6.61
N LEU A 59 -4.18 13.99 6.86
CA LEU A 59 -4.30 15.26 6.15
C LEU A 59 -3.57 16.34 6.95
N GLN A 60 -2.61 17.02 6.31
CA GLN A 60 -1.85 18.11 6.92
C GLN A 60 -2.47 19.45 6.52
N PHE A 61 -3.26 20.06 7.41
CA PHE A 61 -3.88 21.37 7.22
C PHE A 61 -4.14 22.05 8.57
N ASP A 62 -4.48 23.32 8.53
CA ASP A 62 -4.87 24.09 9.73
C ASP A 62 -6.33 23.77 10.09
N SER A 63 -6.51 22.83 11.03
CA SER A 63 -7.83 22.35 11.47
C SER A 63 -8.62 23.38 12.29
N ASP A 64 -7.97 24.43 12.78
CA ASP A 64 -8.65 25.49 13.55
C ASP A 64 -9.42 26.43 12.62
N ARG A 65 -8.90 26.61 11.40
CA ARG A 65 -9.43 27.57 10.43
C ARG A 65 -10.21 26.92 9.29
N TYR A 66 -9.90 25.66 8.97
CA TYR A 66 -10.44 24.97 7.79
C TYR A 66 -10.96 23.58 8.14
N VAL A 67 -11.81 23.06 7.27
CA VAL A 67 -12.30 21.69 7.28
C VAL A 67 -12.05 21.08 5.91
N ALA A 68 -11.51 19.86 5.87
CA ALA A 68 -11.29 19.09 4.66
C ALA A 68 -12.42 18.08 4.47
N ILE A 69 -13.12 18.14 3.34
CA ILE A 69 -14.28 17.31 3.01
C ILE A 69 -13.98 16.47 1.78
N GLY A 70 -14.38 15.18 1.79
CA GLY A 70 -14.27 14.30 0.64
C GLY A 70 -12.97 13.50 0.57
N ALA A 71 -12.10 13.62 1.57
CA ALA A 71 -10.91 12.74 1.67
C ALA A 71 -11.29 11.36 2.20
N PRO A 72 -10.72 10.27 1.68
CA PRO A 72 -10.86 8.95 2.26
C PRO A 72 -10.13 8.89 3.62
N THR A 73 -10.67 8.14 4.56
CA THR A 73 -10.03 7.94 5.87
C THR A 73 -8.85 6.98 5.82
N THR A 74 -8.87 6.06 4.83
CA THR A 74 -7.82 5.05 4.64
C THR A 74 -7.47 4.93 3.17
N VAL A 75 -6.24 4.55 2.88
CA VAL A 75 -5.74 4.25 1.54
C VAL A 75 -5.12 2.86 1.49
N GLN A 76 -5.09 2.25 0.31
CA GLN A 76 -4.41 0.98 0.11
C GLN A 76 -2.98 1.23 -0.33
N VAL A 77 -2.03 0.61 0.36
CA VAL A 77 -0.61 0.66 0.01
C VAL A 77 -0.16 -0.75 -0.33
N SER A 78 0.25 -0.93 -1.57
CA SER A 78 0.85 -2.16 -2.06
C SER A 78 2.36 -2.05 -1.89
N ILE A 79 2.96 -3.01 -1.21
CA ILE A 79 4.41 -3.13 -1.05
C ILE A 79 4.89 -4.43 -1.67
N GLU A 80 6.03 -4.39 -2.35
CA GLU A 80 6.61 -5.52 -3.07
C GLU A 80 8.12 -5.57 -2.81
N GLY A 81 8.65 -6.79 -2.57
CA GLY A 81 10.06 -7.05 -2.32
C GLY A 81 10.30 -8.25 -1.43
N ALA A 82 11.45 -8.28 -0.73
CA ALA A 82 11.83 -9.39 0.13
C ALA A 82 10.81 -9.63 1.26
N GLY A 83 10.36 -10.88 1.42
CA GLY A 83 9.32 -11.25 2.38
C GLY A 83 9.64 -10.86 3.83
N ALA A 84 10.90 -10.90 4.23
CA ALA A 84 11.36 -10.48 5.56
C ALA A 84 11.13 -8.97 5.80
N LEU A 85 11.40 -8.13 4.79
CA LEU A 85 11.20 -6.69 4.87
C LEU A 85 9.71 -6.34 4.90
N ILE A 86 8.89 -7.06 4.14
CA ILE A 86 7.42 -6.90 4.16
C ILE A 86 6.88 -7.25 5.55
N SER A 87 7.29 -8.39 6.12
CA SER A 87 6.88 -8.80 7.47
C SER A 87 7.32 -7.79 8.53
N ALA A 88 8.53 -7.24 8.41
CA ALA A 88 9.01 -6.21 9.31
C ALA A 88 8.20 -4.91 9.19
N ALA A 89 7.87 -4.48 7.96
CA ALA A 89 7.05 -3.29 7.71
C ALA A 89 5.63 -3.44 8.29
N GLN A 90 5.04 -4.64 8.16
CA GLN A 90 3.73 -4.95 8.74
C GLN A 90 3.75 -4.94 10.28
N SER A 91 4.80 -5.51 10.89
CA SER A 91 4.90 -5.60 12.35
C SER A 91 5.18 -4.26 13.01
N ARG A 92 5.99 -3.40 12.37
CA ARG A 92 6.35 -2.08 12.92
C ARG A 92 5.27 -1.03 12.72
N ASN A 93 4.40 -1.21 11.72
CA ASN A 93 3.39 -0.23 11.34
C ASN A 93 3.96 1.19 11.09
N ASP A 94 5.19 1.24 10.54
CA ASP A 94 5.95 2.47 10.33
C ASP A 94 5.50 3.25 9.09
N ILE A 95 4.74 2.61 8.20
CA ILE A 95 4.30 3.21 6.94
C ILE A 95 3.18 4.20 7.22
N GLN A 96 3.38 5.44 6.81
CA GLN A 96 2.42 6.52 6.97
C GLN A 96 2.05 7.10 5.60
N ALA A 97 0.75 7.31 5.39
CA ALA A 97 0.22 8.00 4.23
C ALA A 97 -0.20 9.42 4.64
N SER A 98 0.26 10.42 3.91
CA SER A 98 -0.08 11.82 4.19
C SER A 98 -0.39 12.59 2.91
N ALA A 99 -1.34 13.54 3.02
CA ALA A 99 -1.62 14.52 1.97
C ALA A 99 -1.44 15.92 2.55
N ASP A 100 -0.65 16.74 1.87
CA ASP A 100 -0.36 18.11 2.30
C ASP A 100 -1.35 19.07 1.66
N LEU A 101 -2.17 19.70 2.51
CA LEU A 101 -3.17 20.70 2.15
C LEU A 101 -2.79 22.10 2.66
N ARG A 102 -1.61 22.25 3.26
CA ARG A 102 -1.16 23.53 3.82
C ARG A 102 -0.97 24.55 2.71
N GLY A 103 -1.39 25.76 2.98
CA GLY A 103 -1.27 26.88 2.02
C GLY A 103 -2.29 26.84 0.87
N LEU A 104 -3.18 25.85 0.82
CA LEU A 104 -4.25 25.82 -0.17
C LEU A 104 -5.41 26.72 0.25
N ALA A 105 -5.96 27.47 -0.68
CA ALA A 105 -7.14 28.30 -0.47
C ALA A 105 -8.42 27.46 -0.33
N PRO A 106 -9.51 28.00 0.25
CA PRO A 106 -10.80 27.34 0.21
C PRO A 106 -11.23 27.00 -1.23
N GLY A 107 -11.73 25.80 -1.43
CA GLY A 107 -12.13 25.29 -2.75
C GLY A 107 -11.79 23.82 -2.94
N LYS A 108 -11.99 23.34 -4.16
CA LYS A 108 -11.73 21.95 -4.56
C LYS A 108 -10.30 21.81 -5.08
N HIS A 109 -9.53 20.91 -4.47
CA HIS A 109 -8.13 20.66 -4.80
C HIS A 109 -7.87 19.18 -5.04
N THR A 110 -6.99 18.88 -5.98
CA THR A 110 -6.48 17.51 -6.18
C THR A 110 -5.04 17.47 -5.67
N VAL A 111 -4.79 16.61 -4.70
CA VAL A 111 -3.50 16.45 -4.03
C VAL A 111 -2.98 15.04 -4.18
N THR A 112 -1.65 14.90 -4.20
CA THR A 112 -0.98 13.61 -4.27
C THR A 112 -0.72 13.10 -2.85
N ILE A 113 -0.91 11.80 -2.64
CA ILE A 113 -0.61 11.14 -1.38
C ILE A 113 0.89 10.81 -1.34
N ALA A 114 1.54 11.23 -0.28
CA ALA A 114 2.94 10.90 0.02
C ALA A 114 3.01 9.77 1.03
N LEU A 115 3.87 8.77 0.77
CA LEU A 115 4.19 7.70 1.70
C LEU A 115 5.49 8.01 2.42
N ARG A 116 5.54 7.70 3.72
CA ARG A 116 6.74 7.77 4.57
C ARG A 116 6.90 6.46 5.33
N GLY A 117 8.12 6.18 5.79
CA GLY A 117 8.43 4.97 6.56
C GLY A 117 8.57 3.69 5.71
N VAL A 118 8.51 3.79 4.38
CA VAL A 118 8.78 2.65 3.50
C VAL A 118 10.29 2.45 3.36
N ASN A 119 10.73 1.21 3.56
CA ASN A 119 12.14 0.85 3.33
C ASN A 119 12.50 1.05 1.85
N SER A 120 13.67 1.63 1.57
CA SER A 120 14.15 1.90 0.21
C SER A 120 14.33 0.65 -0.67
N SER A 121 14.44 -0.52 -0.06
CA SER A 121 14.53 -1.81 -0.76
C SER A 121 13.17 -2.43 -1.07
N LEU A 122 12.06 -1.75 -0.75
CA LEU A 122 10.70 -2.14 -1.10
C LEU A 122 10.16 -1.20 -2.17
N THR A 123 9.52 -1.77 -3.17
CA THR A 123 8.69 -1.00 -4.10
C THR A 123 7.33 -0.77 -3.47
N SER A 124 6.86 0.48 -3.44
CA SER A 124 5.57 0.83 -2.87
C SER A 124 4.69 1.59 -3.85
N THR A 125 3.41 1.26 -3.85
CA THR A 125 2.38 1.95 -4.65
C THR A 125 1.18 2.24 -3.75
N VAL A 126 0.65 3.46 -3.82
CA VAL A 126 -0.56 3.85 -3.08
C VAL A 126 -1.75 3.96 -4.03
N ASP A 127 -2.89 3.49 -3.58
CA ASP A 127 -4.15 3.60 -4.31
C ASP A 127 -5.26 4.18 -3.40
N PRO A 128 -5.85 5.33 -3.82
CA PRO A 128 -5.53 6.15 -4.98
C PRO A 128 -4.25 6.98 -4.79
N GLN A 129 -3.50 7.26 -5.87
CA GLN A 129 -2.31 8.13 -5.81
C GLN A 129 -2.66 9.61 -5.60
N LYS A 130 -3.83 10.01 -6.09
CA LYS A 130 -4.33 11.37 -5.97
C LYS A 130 -5.74 11.35 -5.42
N ILE A 131 -6.03 12.29 -4.55
CA ILE A 131 -7.37 12.48 -3.99
C ILE A 131 -7.86 13.89 -4.29
N THR A 132 -9.16 14.01 -4.42
CA THR A 132 -9.82 15.32 -4.55
C THR A 132 -10.48 15.67 -3.23
N VAL A 133 -10.07 16.78 -2.64
CA VAL A 133 -10.54 17.27 -1.35
C VAL A 133 -11.09 18.68 -1.50
N THR A 134 -12.18 18.97 -0.82
CA THR A 134 -12.74 20.33 -0.75
C THR A 134 -12.36 20.93 0.59
N ILE A 135 -11.66 22.08 0.56
CA ILE A 135 -11.30 22.85 1.74
C ILE A 135 -12.37 23.92 1.93
N ALA A 136 -13.01 23.92 3.10
CA ALA A 136 -13.98 24.92 3.50
C ALA A 136 -13.50 25.67 4.75
N LYS A 137 -13.86 26.96 4.87
CA LYS A 137 -13.59 27.73 6.08
C LYS A 137 -14.47 27.22 7.22
N ARG A 138 -13.84 26.92 8.36
CA ARG A 138 -14.57 26.50 9.55
C ARG A 138 -15.35 27.69 10.11
N THR A 139 -16.62 27.50 10.36
CA THR A 139 -17.48 28.45 11.05
C THR A 139 -18.15 27.71 12.20
N THR A 140 -18.04 28.27 13.39
CA THR A 140 -18.71 27.75 14.60
C THR A 140 -19.85 28.68 14.95
N THR A 141 -21.02 28.12 15.20
CA THR A 141 -22.19 28.87 15.68
C THR A 141 -22.76 28.17 16.92
N THR A 142 -23.20 28.96 17.86
CA THR A 142 -23.88 28.44 19.05
C THR A 142 -25.35 28.42 18.80
N LEU A 143 -25.99 27.28 18.95
CA LEU A 143 -27.44 27.13 18.81
C LEU A 143 -28.04 26.86 20.18
N PRO A 144 -29.19 27.53 20.53
CA PRO A 144 -29.91 27.20 21.74
C PRO A 144 -30.53 25.80 21.62
N VAL A 145 -30.34 24.98 22.60
CA VAL A 145 -30.96 23.65 22.69
C VAL A 145 -32.23 23.79 23.55
N ASN A 146 -33.39 23.61 22.92
CA ASN A 146 -34.65 23.53 23.65
C ASN A 146 -34.93 22.07 24.02
N VAL A 147 -34.97 21.79 25.31
CA VAL A 147 -35.39 20.48 25.83
C VAL A 147 -36.90 20.38 25.83
N THR A 148 -37.43 19.46 25.04
CA THR A 148 -38.86 19.16 25.01
C THR A 148 -39.08 17.83 25.72
N TYR A 149 -39.99 17.78 26.68
CA TYR A 149 -40.37 16.55 27.38
C TYR A 149 -41.88 16.34 27.32
N ASP A 150 -42.32 15.09 27.32
CA ASP A 150 -43.73 14.76 27.39
C ASP A 150 -44.22 14.90 28.84
N LYS A 151 -45.12 15.87 29.03
CA LYS A 151 -45.74 16.13 30.35
C LYS A 151 -46.51 14.93 30.89
N ASN A 152 -46.99 14.03 30.01
CA ASN A 152 -47.76 12.86 30.41
C ASN A 152 -46.85 11.71 30.91
N ALA A 153 -45.53 11.76 30.61
CA ALA A 153 -44.53 10.81 31.09
C ALA A 153 -44.09 11.12 32.55
N ILE A 154 -44.49 12.29 33.09
CA ILE A 154 -44.15 12.67 34.49
C ILE A 154 -45.20 12.09 35.41
N ALA A 155 -44.76 11.38 36.45
CA ALA A 155 -45.64 10.83 37.47
C ALA A 155 -46.45 11.93 38.17
N LYS A 156 -47.71 11.65 38.54
CA LYS A 156 -48.57 12.60 39.23
C LYS A 156 -47.94 13.07 40.53
N GLY A 157 -47.87 14.38 40.71
CA GLY A 157 -47.27 15.01 41.91
C GLY A 157 -45.82 15.46 41.74
N TYR A 158 -45.23 15.24 40.56
CA TYR A 158 -43.88 15.72 40.22
C TYR A 158 -43.93 16.77 39.10
N THR A 159 -43.03 17.72 39.14
CA THR A 159 -42.82 18.75 38.13
C THR A 159 -41.35 18.83 37.77
N VAL A 160 -41.04 19.11 36.47
CA VAL A 160 -39.66 19.42 36.08
C VAL A 160 -39.37 20.85 36.47
N SER A 161 -38.43 21.06 37.34
CA SER A 161 -38.08 22.40 37.87
C SER A 161 -36.96 23.05 37.08
N ASP A 162 -36.05 22.27 36.48
CA ASP A 162 -34.93 22.79 35.71
C ASP A 162 -34.46 21.77 34.68
N THR A 163 -33.99 22.27 33.51
CA THR A 163 -33.40 21.46 32.45
C THR A 163 -32.08 22.08 32.05
N SER A 164 -30.99 21.36 32.20
CA SER A 164 -29.68 21.76 31.71
C SER A 164 -29.18 20.73 30.69
N VAL A 165 -28.48 21.22 29.66
CA VAL A 165 -27.79 20.39 28.68
C VAL A 165 -26.30 20.67 28.85
N ASP A 166 -25.55 19.62 29.18
CA ASP A 166 -24.09 19.68 29.20
C ASP A 166 -23.60 19.22 27.83
N PRO A 167 -22.89 20.08 27.03
CA PRO A 167 -22.48 19.78 25.65
C PRO A 167 -21.32 18.81 25.56
#